data_ae24fd3ee42f5442c58dd8c2f7aa6f52
#
_entry.id   ae24fd3ee42f5442c58dd8c2f7aa6f52
#
_cell.length_a   1.000
_cell.length_b   1.000
_cell.length_c   1.000
_cell.angle_alpha   90.00
_cell.angle_beta   90.00
_cell.angle_gamma   90.00
#
_symmetry.space_group_name_H-M   'P 1'
#
loop_
_entity.id
_entity.type
_entity.pdbx_description
1 polymer ?
#
loop_
_entity_poly.entity_id
_entity_poly.type
_entity_poly.pdbx_seq_one_letter_code
_entity_poly.pdbx_strand_id
1 'polypeptide(L)'
;MIHRNQLNTLLLLLVSLTLPLETEAVEGFCLGVTGEGNGIPVTAKPEFFDVENTSPRILIVGGAFGDATVETARKLSLKLVDNTQALFAFCPDLYPDQSAGKEISDGDLKNFYRSETNPEFQYLTGWSAYHLVDTIVVLDSSPLHQIVMNQEAQNRKYGLPSSINERSPQQIFVNSVSKGSKHVGIPLETVVLRYEDNVSRAVESLEVISRTKGKSATRLSFETRAMDAKLAIEQLLNVYGRKMDSISYIPALAVMSQITCHHLGFENALDGDSTRKVVEPLLKKKLPGNGSGIAGNLVFVTHLMHPLYPVEYQQQCRERIWEVAGLYDSEETRFGKHRMMPFHSEMSDAVFMGGPILSLAGSLGKSQYFNACVSHLQACAEMNQLDNGLYQHSPLDRTAWGRGNGFAALGAAMSLVQIPQNTKGWEDVKQRFVKHIESLVKFQGPTGSWHQVIDKPQSYPEFTSTCMIAAAIKIAVNGGILEAGDYYQILQKAELATLRRIAADGSINNVCTGTGKQKNLRAYYDREALQSQNDRAGAMALIFLTLQYQDKWLQKNGQ
;
A
#
# COMPACT_ATOMS: atom_id res chain seq x y z
N MET A 1 -50.53 -3.10 43.29
CA MET A 1 -50.04 -2.50 44.54
C MET A 1 -48.59 -2.15 44.28
N ILE A 2 -48.28 -0.89 43.89
CA ILE A 2 -47.86 0.22 44.76
C ILE A 2 -46.56 -0.13 45.46
N HIS A 3 -45.43 0.47 45.13
CA HIS A 3 -44.87 1.79 45.42
C HIS A 3 -43.59 1.97 44.59
N ARG A 4 -43.44 2.94 43.77
CA ARG A 4 -43.17 4.40 43.91
C ARG A 4 -41.87 4.77 44.65
N ASN A 5 -40.98 5.35 43.83
CA ASN A 5 -40.15 6.53 44.08
C ASN A 5 -39.12 6.51 45.20
N GLN A 6 -37.83 6.71 44.79
CA GLN A 6 -37.13 7.89 45.32
C GLN A 6 -36.06 8.36 44.31
N LEU A 7 -36.30 9.55 43.77
CA LEU A 7 -35.30 10.43 43.16
C LEU A 7 -34.27 10.80 44.24
N ASN A 8 -33.02 10.55 43.98
CA ASN A 8 -31.95 11.27 44.64
C ASN A 8 -31.24 12.16 43.63
N THR A 9 -31.58 13.44 43.76
CA THR A 9 -30.95 14.59 43.15
C THR A 9 -29.51 14.69 43.69
N LEU A 10 -28.53 14.35 42.90
CA LEU A 10 -27.13 14.66 43.23
C LEU A 10 -26.75 15.90 42.42
N LEU A 11 -26.60 16.99 43.14
CA LEU A 11 -26.04 18.26 42.70
C LEU A 11 -24.62 18.02 42.18
N LEU A 12 -24.42 18.00 40.88
CA LEU A 12 -23.10 18.07 40.28
C LEU A 12 -22.65 19.53 40.29
N LEU A 13 -21.76 19.84 41.22
CA LEU A 13 -20.92 21.04 41.15
C LEU A 13 -20.15 21.01 39.84
N LEU A 14 -20.51 21.89 38.93
CA LEU A 14 -19.66 22.30 37.81
C LEU A 14 -18.43 23.04 38.35
N VAL A 15 -17.39 22.31 38.66
CA VAL A 15 -16.06 22.89 38.70
C VAL A 15 -15.59 22.90 37.25
N SER A 16 -15.68 24.05 36.61
CA SER A 16 -15.01 24.31 35.36
C SER A 16 -13.50 24.32 35.58
N LEU A 17 -12.93 23.13 35.57
CA LEU A 17 -11.51 22.96 35.30
C LEU A 17 -11.35 23.19 33.78
N THR A 18 -10.98 24.41 33.40
CA THR A 18 -10.32 24.69 32.14
C THR A 18 -8.98 23.96 32.18
N LEU A 19 -9.01 22.68 31.85
CA LEU A 19 -7.82 21.99 31.36
C LEU A 19 -7.44 22.71 30.05
N PRO A 20 -6.18 23.12 29.86
CA PRO A 20 -5.76 23.54 28.54
C PRO A 20 -6.10 22.38 27.62
N LEU A 21 -6.75 22.70 26.49
CA LEU A 21 -6.83 21.80 25.35
C LEU A 21 -5.38 21.39 25.03
N GLU A 22 -4.97 20.22 25.52
CA GLU A 22 -3.83 19.55 24.95
C GLU A 22 -4.19 19.39 23.48
N THR A 23 -3.56 20.19 22.64
CA THR A 23 -3.52 19.96 21.19
C THR A 23 -3.07 18.51 21.06
N GLU A 24 -3.97 17.64 20.62
CA GLU A 24 -3.64 16.24 20.37
C GLU A 24 -2.37 16.23 19.53
N ALA A 25 -1.26 15.89 20.19
CA ALA A 25 0.00 15.71 19.51
C ALA A 25 -0.22 14.55 18.55
N VAL A 26 -0.25 14.85 17.26
CA VAL A 26 -0.36 13.84 16.22
C VAL A 26 0.80 12.87 16.44
N GLU A 27 0.48 11.60 16.65
CA GLU A 27 1.47 10.52 16.78
C GLU A 27 2.52 10.66 15.69
N GLY A 28 3.80 10.57 16.04
CA GLY A 28 4.91 10.86 15.15
C GLY A 28 4.89 10.02 13.89
N PHE A 29 4.56 10.64 12.77
CA PHE A 29 4.74 10.06 11.46
C PHE A 29 6.21 10.09 11.08
N CYS A 30 6.63 9.15 10.23
CA CYS A 30 7.97 9.16 9.67
C CYS A 30 7.90 9.45 8.17
N LEU A 31 8.81 10.30 7.69
CA LEU A 31 9.05 10.52 6.28
C LEU A 31 9.69 9.28 5.65
N GLY A 32 10.58 8.62 6.39
CA GLY A 32 11.32 7.45 5.96
C GLY A 32 12.31 6.96 7.01
N VAL A 33 13.33 6.25 6.57
CA VAL A 33 14.44 5.78 7.40
C VAL A 33 15.76 6.27 6.84
N THR A 34 16.69 6.61 7.74
CA THR A 34 18.06 6.99 7.40
C THR A 34 18.89 5.81 6.92
N GLY A 35 20.11 6.11 6.47
CA GLY A 35 21.11 5.07 6.16
C GLY A 35 21.40 4.14 7.33
N GLU A 36 21.33 4.63 8.57
CA GLU A 36 21.54 3.84 9.80
C GLU A 36 20.28 3.11 10.27
N GLY A 37 19.11 3.37 9.67
CA GLY A 37 17.84 2.71 9.99
C GLY A 37 16.98 3.48 11.01
N ASN A 38 17.38 4.70 11.39
CA ASN A 38 16.59 5.55 12.28
C ASN A 38 15.43 6.21 11.51
N GLY A 39 14.29 6.42 12.18
CA GLY A 39 13.15 7.10 11.56
C GLY A 39 13.42 8.59 11.37
N ILE A 40 13.01 9.14 10.23
CA ILE A 40 13.04 10.58 9.95
C ILE A 40 11.68 11.15 10.37
N PRO A 41 11.58 11.89 11.49
CA PRO A 41 10.31 12.28 12.07
C PRO A 41 9.60 13.35 11.22
N VAL A 42 8.27 13.21 11.11
CA VAL A 42 7.38 14.23 10.54
C VAL A 42 6.24 14.49 11.51
N THR A 43 5.89 15.75 11.69
CA THR A 43 4.72 16.18 12.46
C THR A 43 3.72 16.85 11.52
N ALA A 44 2.45 16.43 11.56
CA ALA A 44 1.37 17.04 10.81
C ALA A 44 0.03 16.80 11.53
N LYS A 45 -0.98 17.63 11.28
CA LYS A 45 -2.35 17.37 11.72
C LYS A 45 -3.01 16.26 10.89
N PRO A 46 -4.02 15.54 11.43
CA PRO A 46 -4.74 14.50 10.69
C PRO A 46 -5.32 14.98 9.35
N GLU A 47 -5.78 16.23 9.29
CA GLU A 47 -6.34 16.84 8.09
C GLU A 47 -5.35 16.95 6.93
N PHE A 48 -4.04 16.93 7.21
CA PHE A 48 -3.00 16.87 6.18
C PHE A 48 -3.08 15.59 5.36
N PHE A 49 -3.54 14.52 5.95
CA PHE A 49 -3.65 13.19 5.32
C PHE A 49 -5.02 12.95 4.70
N ASP A 50 -5.99 13.82 4.95
CA ASP A 50 -7.32 13.74 4.35
C ASP A 50 -7.26 14.14 2.87
N VAL A 51 -7.50 13.18 1.98
CA VAL A 51 -7.41 13.39 0.53
C VAL A 51 -8.52 14.26 -0.04
N GLU A 52 -9.64 14.35 0.64
CA GLU A 52 -10.77 15.19 0.24
C GLU A 52 -10.52 16.65 0.61
N ASN A 53 -9.60 16.92 1.52
CA ASN A 53 -9.22 18.27 1.87
C ASN A 53 -8.46 18.94 0.72
N THR A 54 -9.02 20.01 0.19
CA THR A 54 -8.48 20.76 -0.96
C THR A 54 -7.50 21.85 -0.58
N SER A 55 -7.27 22.10 0.70
CA SER A 55 -6.29 23.10 1.18
C SER A 55 -4.89 22.76 0.68
N PRO A 56 -4.06 23.78 0.36
CA PRO A 56 -2.67 23.54 -0.02
C PRO A 56 -1.90 22.78 1.06
N ARG A 57 -1.10 21.80 0.66
CA ARG A 57 -0.22 21.01 1.55
C ARG A 57 1.22 21.45 1.38
N ILE A 58 1.82 21.90 2.47
CA ILE A 58 3.19 22.40 2.49
C ILE A 58 4.02 21.55 3.45
N LEU A 59 5.09 20.93 2.95
CA LEU A 59 6.07 20.23 3.78
C LEU A 59 7.26 21.15 4.04
N ILE A 60 7.53 21.44 5.30
CA ILE A 60 8.70 22.23 5.74
C ILE A 60 9.80 21.27 6.18
N VAL A 61 11.00 21.45 5.62
CA VAL A 61 12.15 20.57 5.81
C VAL A 61 13.33 21.38 6.38
N GLY A 62 13.80 20.99 7.55
CA GLY A 62 15.06 21.44 8.15
C GLY A 62 16.16 20.40 7.98
N GLY A 63 17.36 20.70 8.47
CA GLY A 63 18.52 19.80 8.49
C GLY A 63 19.26 19.64 7.15
N ALA A 64 18.65 20.01 6.02
CA ALA A 64 19.27 19.89 4.70
C ALA A 64 20.44 20.85 4.48
N PHE A 65 20.39 22.05 5.08
CA PHE A 65 21.39 23.12 4.97
C PHE A 65 21.89 23.57 6.35
N GLY A 66 22.15 22.63 7.24
CA GLY A 66 22.77 22.84 8.54
C GLY A 66 21.81 22.87 9.73
N ASP A 67 22.38 22.70 10.93
CA ASP A 67 21.65 22.49 12.19
C ASP A 67 20.77 23.67 12.64
N ALA A 68 21.13 24.90 12.27
CA ALA A 68 20.31 26.08 12.56
C ALA A 68 18.89 25.98 11.97
N THR A 69 18.76 25.28 10.82
CA THR A 69 17.46 25.07 10.16
C THR A 69 16.59 24.04 10.88
N VAL A 70 17.17 23.12 11.64
CA VAL A 70 16.45 22.12 12.46
C VAL A 70 15.65 22.83 13.57
N GLU A 71 16.31 23.71 14.30
CA GLU A 71 15.67 24.46 15.38
C GLU A 71 14.61 25.43 14.83
N THR A 72 14.87 26.03 13.68
CA THR A 72 13.89 26.89 13.00
C THR A 72 12.66 26.08 12.57
N ALA A 73 12.82 24.90 11.98
CA ALA A 73 11.69 24.05 11.61
C ALA A 73 10.83 23.67 12.84
N ARG A 74 11.44 23.37 13.98
CA ARG A 74 10.73 23.12 15.24
C ARG A 74 9.94 24.33 15.73
N LYS A 75 10.53 25.54 15.68
CA LYS A 75 9.82 26.78 16.05
C LYS A 75 8.66 27.09 15.09
N LEU A 76 8.83 26.80 13.80
CA LEU A 76 7.78 26.98 12.81
C LEU A 76 6.62 26.02 13.03
N SER A 77 6.86 24.77 13.44
CA SER A 77 5.79 23.83 13.73
C SER A 77 4.86 24.35 14.83
N LEU A 78 5.40 24.96 15.88
CA LEU A 78 4.59 25.53 16.96
C LEU A 78 3.77 26.77 16.53
N LYS A 79 4.22 27.48 15.50
CA LYS A 79 3.56 28.72 15.04
C LYS A 79 2.56 28.50 13.91
N LEU A 80 2.76 27.49 13.07
CA LEU A 80 2.00 27.30 11.83
C LEU A 80 1.11 26.06 11.84
N VAL A 81 1.20 25.22 12.87
CA VAL A 81 0.37 24.01 12.97
C VAL A 81 -1.13 24.30 12.90
N ASP A 82 -1.56 25.48 13.43
CA ASP A 82 -2.96 25.93 13.44
C ASP A 82 -3.31 26.87 12.29
N ASN A 83 -2.47 26.95 11.26
CA ASN A 83 -2.75 27.79 10.10
C ASN A 83 -4.02 27.32 9.37
N THR A 84 -4.90 28.26 9.03
CA THR A 84 -6.18 27.94 8.38
C THR A 84 -6.14 28.07 6.85
N GLN A 85 -5.06 28.58 6.27
CA GLN A 85 -4.95 28.82 4.83
C GLN A 85 -4.24 27.67 4.10
N ALA A 86 -3.42 26.90 4.80
CA ALA A 86 -2.72 25.74 4.28
C ALA A 86 -2.55 24.68 5.38
N LEU A 87 -2.39 23.45 4.97
CA LEU A 87 -2.03 22.32 5.83
C LEU A 87 -0.51 22.16 5.83
N PHE A 88 0.09 22.24 7.00
CA PHE A 88 1.53 22.12 7.15
C PHE A 88 1.93 20.77 7.72
N ALA A 89 2.98 20.18 7.14
CA ALA A 89 3.75 19.09 7.72
C ALA A 89 5.19 19.59 7.95
N PHE A 90 5.82 19.08 8.99
CA PHE A 90 7.16 19.51 9.41
C PHE A 90 8.07 18.29 9.56
N CYS A 91 9.15 18.27 8.78
CA CYS A 91 10.31 17.39 8.96
C CYS A 91 11.43 18.24 9.55
N PRO A 92 11.60 18.30 10.87
CA PRO A 92 12.57 19.20 11.48
C PRO A 92 14.00 18.91 11.03
N ASP A 93 14.32 17.64 10.84
CA ASP A 93 15.67 17.20 10.47
C ASP A 93 15.58 16.08 9.43
N LEU A 94 16.05 16.38 8.21
CA LEU A 94 16.10 15.41 7.12
C LEU A 94 17.24 14.40 7.30
N TYR A 95 18.31 14.78 8.00
CA TYR A 95 19.51 13.95 8.21
C TYR A 95 19.84 13.77 9.69
N PRO A 96 18.96 13.15 10.50
CA PRO A 96 19.10 13.11 11.95
C PRO A 96 20.34 12.37 12.47
N ASP A 97 20.98 11.56 11.64
CA ASP A 97 22.21 10.82 11.99
C ASP A 97 23.49 11.64 11.73
N GLN A 98 23.38 12.86 11.22
CA GLN A 98 24.51 13.70 10.81
C GLN A 98 24.48 15.05 11.51
N SER A 99 25.60 15.47 12.08
CA SER A 99 25.74 16.75 12.80
C SER A 99 25.92 17.98 11.89
N ALA A 100 25.98 17.79 10.57
CA ALA A 100 26.01 18.85 9.56
C ALA A 100 25.33 18.32 8.29
N GLY A 101 24.53 19.14 7.64
CA GLY A 101 23.78 18.74 6.44
C GLY A 101 24.68 18.02 5.42
N LYS A 102 24.13 16.98 4.81
CA LYS A 102 24.87 16.15 3.85
C LYS A 102 25.07 16.91 2.55
N GLU A 103 26.32 17.03 2.12
CA GLU A 103 26.61 17.55 0.78
C GLU A 103 26.08 16.55 -0.27
N ILE A 104 25.17 17.03 -1.13
CA ILE A 104 24.61 16.21 -2.22
C ILE A 104 25.64 16.17 -3.34
N SER A 105 26.24 15.00 -3.54
CA SER A 105 27.23 14.79 -4.60
C SER A 105 26.57 14.57 -5.97
N ASP A 106 27.34 14.81 -7.06
CA ASP A 106 26.90 14.46 -8.42
C ASP A 106 26.61 12.97 -8.59
N GLY A 107 27.20 12.12 -7.76
CA GLY A 107 26.94 10.67 -7.71
C GLY A 107 25.53 10.37 -7.17
N ASP A 108 25.13 11.08 -6.12
CA ASP A 108 23.78 10.98 -5.54
C ASP A 108 22.71 11.41 -6.55
N LEU A 109 23.01 12.42 -7.40
CA LEU A 109 22.13 12.88 -8.45
C LEU A 109 21.92 11.87 -9.60
N LYS A 110 22.91 11.02 -9.89
CA LYS A 110 22.84 10.03 -10.97
C LYS A 110 22.05 8.79 -10.59
N ASN A 111 22.11 8.40 -9.31
CA ASN A 111 21.52 7.17 -8.78
C ASN A 111 20.46 7.46 -7.72
N PHE A 112 19.78 8.55 -7.85
CA PHE A 112 18.94 9.22 -6.86
C PHE A 112 18.04 8.28 -6.03
N TYR A 113 17.45 7.27 -6.61
CA TYR A 113 16.57 6.36 -5.88
C TYR A 113 17.05 4.92 -5.75
N ARG A 114 18.27 4.66 -6.17
CA ARG A 114 19.02 3.47 -5.80
C ARG A 114 20.18 3.81 -4.86
N SER A 115 20.23 5.04 -4.37
CA SER A 115 21.33 5.50 -3.56
C SER A 115 21.29 4.80 -2.20
N GLU A 116 22.09 3.76 -2.02
CA GLU A 116 22.45 3.23 -0.71
C GLU A 116 23.10 4.33 0.17
N THR A 117 23.48 5.46 -0.44
CA THR A 117 24.19 6.57 0.20
C THR A 117 23.28 7.74 0.61
N ASN A 118 22.06 7.86 0.07
CA ASN A 118 21.12 8.93 0.42
C ASN A 118 19.64 8.47 0.43
N PRO A 119 19.28 7.54 1.29
CA PRO A 119 17.89 7.07 1.42
C PRO A 119 16.93 8.19 1.87
N GLU A 120 17.41 9.15 2.66
CA GLU A 120 16.64 10.27 3.18
C GLU A 120 15.99 11.08 2.06
N PHE A 121 16.76 11.35 1.00
CA PHE A 121 16.27 12.10 -0.14
C PHE A 121 15.24 11.29 -0.98
N GLN A 122 15.45 10.00 -1.13
CA GLN A 122 14.48 9.10 -1.74
C GLN A 122 13.16 9.11 -0.99
N TYR A 123 13.21 9.03 0.34
CA TYR A 123 12.02 9.08 1.18
C TYR A 123 11.33 10.45 1.13
N LEU A 124 12.08 11.55 1.11
CA LEU A 124 11.53 12.89 0.95
C LEU A 124 10.63 13.00 -0.30
N THR A 125 11.14 12.57 -1.43
CA THR A 125 10.39 12.64 -2.69
C THR A 125 9.24 11.64 -2.75
N GLY A 126 9.46 10.41 -2.31
CA GLY A 126 8.41 9.37 -2.26
C GLY A 126 7.26 9.75 -1.34
N TRP A 127 7.57 10.22 -0.13
CA TRP A 127 6.59 10.66 0.86
C TRP A 127 5.79 11.87 0.36
N SER A 128 6.48 12.87 -0.19
CA SER A 128 5.83 14.08 -0.72
C SER A 128 4.88 13.76 -1.87
N ALA A 129 5.30 12.89 -2.79
CA ALA A 129 4.46 12.43 -3.89
C ALA A 129 3.24 11.64 -3.38
N TYR A 130 3.45 10.76 -2.41
CA TYR A 130 2.39 9.93 -1.85
C TYR A 130 1.32 10.74 -1.10
N HIS A 131 1.75 11.74 -0.31
CA HIS A 131 0.85 12.59 0.47
C HIS A 131 0.36 13.84 -0.27
N LEU A 132 0.63 13.95 -1.56
CA LEU A 132 0.18 15.04 -2.42
C LEU A 132 0.63 16.42 -1.90
N VAL A 133 1.89 16.52 -1.53
CA VAL A 133 2.49 17.78 -1.10
C VAL A 133 2.49 18.76 -2.27
N ASP A 134 1.83 19.90 -2.11
CA ASP A 134 1.77 20.94 -3.14
C ASP A 134 3.10 21.69 -3.27
N THR A 135 3.79 21.91 -2.14
CA THR A 135 5.08 22.58 -2.13
C THR A 135 5.98 22.02 -1.03
N ILE A 136 7.18 21.60 -1.38
CA ILE A 136 8.25 21.30 -0.43
C ILE A 136 9.03 22.58 -0.19
N VAL A 137 9.11 23.03 1.07
CA VAL A 137 9.90 24.20 1.46
C VAL A 137 11.07 23.75 2.31
N VAL A 138 12.27 23.83 1.76
CA VAL A 138 13.53 23.49 2.45
C VAL A 138 14.14 24.75 3.01
N LEU A 139 14.49 24.72 4.29
CA LEU A 139 15.04 25.88 5.00
C LEU A 139 16.55 26.02 4.76
N ASP A 140 17.01 27.25 4.52
CA ASP A 140 18.42 27.62 4.44
C ASP A 140 18.68 28.90 5.25
N SER A 141 19.43 28.78 6.35
CA SER A 141 19.89 29.93 7.15
C SER A 141 21.01 30.63 6.42
N SER A 142 20.69 31.77 5.79
CA SER A 142 21.56 32.52 4.92
C SER A 142 21.28 34.02 5.09
N PRO A 143 22.27 34.90 4.92
CA PRO A 143 22.09 36.37 5.02
C PRO A 143 21.18 36.97 3.94
N LEU A 144 20.70 36.17 3.01
CA LEU A 144 19.82 36.59 1.93
C LEU A 144 18.38 36.20 2.21
N HIS A 145 17.44 37.10 1.89
CA HIS A 145 16.00 36.81 1.94
C HIS A 145 15.47 36.59 0.52
N GLN A 146 15.46 35.33 0.09
CA GLN A 146 15.03 34.93 -1.26
C GLN A 146 14.69 33.46 -1.35
N ILE A 147 14.08 33.08 -2.46
CA ILE A 147 13.81 31.65 -2.76
C ILE A 147 14.65 31.16 -3.95
N VAL A 148 14.98 29.85 -3.90
CA VAL A 148 15.53 29.10 -5.03
C VAL A 148 14.52 28.02 -5.40
N MET A 149 14.18 27.89 -6.67
CA MET A 149 13.07 27.04 -7.13
C MET A 149 13.50 25.99 -8.14
N ASN A 150 12.85 24.82 -8.13
CA ASN A 150 12.97 23.86 -9.23
C ASN A 150 12.09 24.28 -10.43
N GLN A 151 12.21 23.53 -11.53
CA GLN A 151 11.48 23.81 -12.78
C GLN A 151 9.95 23.78 -12.57
N GLU A 152 9.46 22.83 -11.78
CA GLU A 152 8.04 22.66 -11.49
C GLU A 152 7.48 23.88 -10.74
N ALA A 153 8.23 24.41 -9.78
CA ALA A 153 7.86 25.58 -8.98
C ALA A 153 7.94 26.91 -9.76
N GLN A 154 8.79 27.02 -10.78
CA GLN A 154 8.96 28.26 -11.56
C GLN A 154 7.68 28.73 -12.26
N ASN A 155 6.76 27.82 -12.55
CA ASN A 155 5.47 28.14 -13.17
C ASN A 155 4.50 28.84 -12.21
N ARG A 156 4.79 28.85 -10.89
CA ARG A 156 3.99 29.53 -9.87
C ARG A 156 4.65 30.83 -9.41
N LYS A 157 3.83 31.84 -9.18
CA LYS A 157 4.29 33.13 -8.69
C LYS A 157 4.18 33.17 -7.17
N TYR A 158 5.25 32.79 -6.48
CA TYR A 158 5.28 32.77 -5.01
C TYR A 158 5.34 34.17 -4.35
N GLY A 159 5.48 35.24 -5.12
CA GLY A 159 5.50 36.59 -4.58
C GLY A 159 6.75 36.97 -3.76
N LEU A 160 7.80 36.16 -3.83
CA LEU A 160 9.06 36.35 -3.13
C LEU A 160 10.21 36.60 -4.14
N PRO A 161 11.26 37.35 -3.78
CA PRO A 161 12.46 37.47 -4.60
C PRO A 161 13.06 36.10 -4.87
N SER A 162 13.43 35.82 -6.11
CA SER A 162 14.02 34.55 -6.50
C SER A 162 15.38 34.74 -7.15
N SER A 163 16.25 33.75 -6.98
CA SER A 163 17.54 33.65 -7.66
C SER A 163 17.73 32.29 -8.32
N ILE A 164 18.47 32.27 -9.42
CA ILE A 164 18.92 31.08 -10.09
C ILE A 164 20.45 31.12 -10.14
N ASN A 165 21.07 30.16 -9.48
CA ASN A 165 22.51 29.90 -9.62
C ASN A 165 22.72 28.39 -9.71
N GLU A 166 22.92 27.92 -10.92
CA GLU A 166 23.02 26.47 -11.26
C GLU A 166 24.08 25.70 -10.46
N ARG A 167 25.09 26.39 -9.94
CA ARG A 167 26.17 25.79 -9.16
C ARG A 167 26.00 25.90 -7.66
N SER A 168 24.93 26.56 -7.19
CA SER A 168 24.67 26.66 -5.74
C SER A 168 24.15 25.31 -5.19
N PRO A 169 24.51 24.93 -3.95
CA PRO A 169 23.97 23.75 -3.29
C PRO A 169 22.43 23.72 -3.30
N GLN A 170 21.81 24.89 -3.12
CA GLN A 170 20.35 25.04 -3.11
C GLN A 170 19.73 24.70 -4.48
N GLN A 171 20.33 25.18 -5.58
CA GLN A 171 19.84 24.88 -6.93
C GLN A 171 20.07 23.41 -7.28
N ILE A 172 21.21 22.83 -6.88
CA ILE A 172 21.49 21.41 -7.03
C ILE A 172 20.42 20.60 -6.30
N PHE A 173 20.07 20.96 -5.07
CA PHE A 173 19.03 20.26 -4.28
C PHE A 173 17.68 20.28 -5.00
N VAL A 174 17.15 21.45 -5.38
CA VAL A 174 15.83 21.54 -6.02
C VAL A 174 15.79 20.85 -7.39
N ASN A 175 16.89 20.89 -8.15
CA ASN A 175 17.01 20.18 -9.42
C ASN A 175 17.01 18.65 -9.21
N SER A 176 17.54 18.19 -8.07
CA SER A 176 17.52 16.76 -7.70
C SER A 176 16.11 16.31 -7.37
N VAL A 177 15.30 17.15 -6.69
CA VAL A 177 13.89 16.84 -6.47
C VAL A 177 13.13 16.73 -7.80
N SER A 178 13.39 17.60 -8.78
CA SER A 178 12.80 17.46 -10.13
C SER A 178 13.15 16.13 -10.81
N LYS A 179 14.38 15.65 -10.65
CA LYS A 179 14.77 14.34 -11.15
C LYS A 179 14.04 13.22 -10.42
N GLY A 180 13.95 13.30 -9.09
CA GLY A 180 13.19 12.35 -8.27
C GLY A 180 11.71 12.33 -8.62
N SER A 181 11.12 13.49 -8.87
CA SER A 181 9.73 13.64 -9.33
C SER A 181 9.42 12.79 -10.56
N LYS A 182 10.33 12.72 -11.53
CA LYS A 182 10.18 11.88 -12.73
C LYS A 182 10.14 10.39 -12.40
N HIS A 183 10.83 9.98 -11.37
CA HIS A 183 10.85 8.57 -10.94
C HIS A 183 9.59 8.20 -10.15
N VAL A 184 9.11 9.08 -9.28
CA VAL A 184 7.85 8.83 -8.55
C VAL A 184 6.61 9.10 -9.41
N GLY A 185 6.79 9.57 -10.65
CA GLY A 185 5.70 9.82 -11.60
C GLY A 185 4.73 10.92 -11.16
N ILE A 186 5.15 11.79 -10.23
CA ILE A 186 4.38 12.92 -9.73
C ILE A 186 5.30 14.13 -9.65
N PRO A 187 5.01 15.23 -10.36
CA PRO A 187 5.81 16.43 -10.29
C PRO A 187 5.70 17.07 -8.88
N LEU A 188 6.85 17.43 -8.30
CA LEU A 188 6.96 18.03 -6.98
C LEU A 188 7.53 19.44 -7.07
N GLU A 189 6.76 20.43 -6.66
CA GLU A 189 7.23 21.81 -6.55
C GLU A 189 8.11 21.96 -5.31
N THR A 190 9.33 22.46 -5.49
CA THR A 190 10.31 22.61 -4.40
C THR A 190 10.92 23.99 -4.39
N VAL A 191 10.96 24.56 -3.20
CA VAL A 191 11.50 25.88 -2.91
C VAL A 191 12.51 25.74 -1.79
N VAL A 192 13.73 26.26 -1.95
CA VAL A 192 14.64 26.54 -0.83
C VAL A 192 14.38 27.96 -0.36
N LEU A 193 13.94 28.12 0.87
CA LEU A 193 13.68 29.41 1.50
C LEU A 193 14.90 29.84 2.31
N ARG A 194 15.52 30.92 1.87
CA ARG A 194 16.61 31.61 2.57
C ARG A 194 16.00 32.75 3.41
N TYR A 195 16.18 32.72 4.72
CA TYR A 195 15.37 33.55 5.65
C TYR A 195 16.17 34.44 6.62
N GLU A 196 17.44 34.79 6.31
CA GLU A 196 18.28 35.70 7.11
C GLU A 196 18.42 35.30 8.60
N ASP A 197 18.32 33.99 8.93
CA ASP A 197 18.30 33.47 10.30
C ASP A 197 17.25 34.12 11.21
N ASN A 198 16.12 34.51 10.64
CA ASN A 198 15.02 35.20 11.31
C ASN A 198 13.72 34.44 11.18
N VAL A 199 13.28 33.79 12.26
CA VAL A 199 12.06 32.96 12.29
C VAL A 199 10.81 33.73 11.88
N SER A 200 10.69 35.01 12.25
CA SER A 200 9.53 35.83 11.85
C SER A 200 9.50 36.08 10.34
N ARG A 201 10.64 36.31 9.72
CA ARG A 201 10.77 36.40 8.26
C ARG A 201 10.41 35.07 7.58
N ALA A 202 10.83 33.96 8.17
CA ALA A 202 10.43 32.65 7.66
C ALA A 202 8.91 32.45 7.73
N VAL A 203 8.25 32.84 8.83
CA VAL A 203 6.77 32.78 8.96
C VAL A 203 6.11 33.64 7.89
N GLU A 204 6.50 34.91 7.73
CA GLU A 204 5.96 35.84 6.73
C GLU A 204 6.08 35.23 5.31
N SER A 205 7.22 34.63 4.98
CA SER A 205 7.46 34.01 3.68
C SER A 205 6.58 32.78 3.46
N LEU A 206 6.41 31.94 4.49
CA LEU A 206 5.55 30.77 4.43
C LEU A 206 4.07 31.13 4.29
N GLU A 207 3.63 32.22 4.92
CA GLU A 207 2.30 32.77 4.70
C GLU A 207 2.10 33.27 3.26
N VAL A 208 3.11 33.89 2.67
CA VAL A 208 3.07 34.29 1.25
C VAL A 208 2.99 33.04 0.36
N ILE A 209 3.81 32.02 0.61
CA ILE A 209 3.79 30.76 -0.13
C ILE A 209 2.42 30.09 0.00
N SER A 210 1.83 30.05 1.21
CA SER A 210 0.53 29.42 1.46
C SER A 210 -0.63 30.05 0.68
N ARG A 211 -0.51 31.33 0.34
CA ARG A 211 -1.50 32.11 -0.44
C ARG A 211 -1.26 32.04 -1.95
N THR A 212 -0.27 31.27 -2.40
CA THR A 212 0.04 31.18 -3.83
C THR A 212 -1.15 30.65 -4.63
N LYS A 213 -1.62 31.43 -5.59
CA LYS A 213 -2.80 31.10 -6.40
C LYS A 213 -2.50 29.99 -7.42
N GLY A 214 -3.54 29.27 -7.78
CA GLY A 214 -3.51 28.19 -8.76
C GLY A 214 -3.17 26.84 -8.14
N LYS A 215 -3.44 25.77 -8.89
CA LYS A 215 -3.14 24.40 -8.48
C LYS A 215 -1.66 24.12 -8.69
N SER A 216 -1.05 23.37 -7.77
CA SER A 216 0.32 22.89 -7.94
C SER A 216 0.40 21.85 -9.06
N ALA A 217 1.62 21.62 -9.56
CA ALA A 217 1.87 20.55 -10.53
C ALA A 217 1.51 19.16 -9.96
N THR A 218 1.75 18.94 -8.66
CA THR A 218 1.33 17.74 -7.92
C THR A 218 -0.20 17.56 -7.95
N ARG A 219 -0.94 18.63 -7.63
CA ARG A 219 -2.41 18.63 -7.61
C ARG A 219 -2.98 18.37 -9.01
N LEU A 220 -2.45 19.02 -10.03
CA LEU A 220 -2.86 18.82 -11.41
C LEU A 220 -2.62 17.37 -11.87
N SER A 221 -1.48 16.80 -11.52
CA SER A 221 -1.18 15.39 -11.81
C SER A 221 -2.14 14.44 -11.08
N PHE A 222 -2.52 14.76 -9.86
CA PHE A 222 -3.48 13.96 -9.10
C PHE A 222 -4.88 13.96 -9.73
N GLU A 223 -5.35 15.11 -10.23
CA GLU A 223 -6.67 15.23 -10.86
C GLU A 223 -6.80 14.43 -12.16
N THR A 224 -5.68 14.02 -12.76
CA THR A 224 -5.70 13.11 -13.92
C THR A 224 -5.84 11.64 -13.54
N ARG A 225 -5.76 11.29 -12.25
CA ARG A 225 -5.87 9.92 -11.77
C ARG A 225 -7.32 9.50 -11.61
N ALA A 226 -7.55 8.20 -11.66
CA ALA A 226 -8.89 7.67 -11.46
C ALA A 226 -9.37 7.93 -10.02
N MET A 227 -10.42 8.71 -9.87
CA MET A 227 -11.10 8.95 -8.60
C MET A 227 -12.31 8.03 -8.40
N ASP A 228 -12.70 7.29 -9.42
CA ASP A 228 -13.81 6.36 -9.46
C ASP A 228 -13.31 4.95 -9.73
N ALA A 229 -13.81 3.97 -8.97
CA ALA A 229 -13.41 2.57 -9.09
C ALA A 229 -13.71 1.99 -10.49
N LYS A 230 -14.81 2.40 -11.13
CA LYS A 230 -15.17 1.92 -12.48
C LYS A 230 -14.13 2.38 -13.49
N LEU A 231 -13.80 3.66 -13.50
CA LEU A 231 -12.79 4.22 -14.39
C LEU A 231 -11.41 3.57 -14.16
N ALA A 232 -11.02 3.37 -12.90
CA ALA A 232 -9.77 2.70 -12.57
C ALA A 232 -9.73 1.26 -13.11
N ILE A 233 -10.82 0.49 -12.94
CA ILE A 233 -10.93 -0.86 -13.48
C ILE A 233 -10.82 -0.83 -15.01
N GLU A 234 -11.52 0.09 -15.70
CA GLU A 234 -11.44 0.23 -17.16
C GLU A 234 -10.01 0.52 -17.64
N GLN A 235 -9.29 1.42 -16.96
CA GLN A 235 -7.88 1.71 -17.27
C GLN A 235 -6.98 0.48 -17.08
N LEU A 236 -7.15 -0.24 -15.98
CA LEU A 236 -6.37 -1.43 -15.69
C LEU A 236 -6.67 -2.58 -16.67
N LEU A 237 -7.93 -2.79 -17.07
CA LEU A 237 -8.34 -3.82 -18.03
C LEU A 237 -7.72 -3.61 -19.42
N ASN A 238 -7.42 -2.37 -19.79
CA ASN A 238 -6.74 -2.07 -21.06
C ASN A 238 -5.28 -2.56 -21.08
N VAL A 239 -4.66 -2.70 -19.90
CA VAL A 239 -3.24 -3.01 -19.78
C VAL A 239 -3.00 -4.45 -19.29
N TYR A 240 -3.74 -4.91 -18.27
CA TYR A 240 -3.44 -6.13 -17.53
C TYR A 240 -4.38 -7.28 -17.85
N GLY A 241 -3.89 -8.51 -17.77
CA GLY A 241 -4.67 -9.73 -17.97
C GLY A 241 -5.03 -10.05 -19.41
N ARG A 242 -4.38 -9.40 -20.39
CA ARG A 242 -4.63 -9.63 -21.82
C ARG A 242 -3.82 -10.76 -22.43
N LYS A 243 -2.81 -11.25 -21.72
CA LYS A 243 -1.94 -12.36 -22.13
C LYS A 243 -1.45 -13.15 -20.93
N MET A 244 -1.09 -14.39 -21.16
CA MET A 244 -0.52 -15.28 -20.15
C MET A 244 0.48 -16.24 -20.82
N ASP A 245 1.74 -15.85 -20.90
CA ASP A 245 2.79 -16.61 -21.58
C ASP A 245 3.28 -17.82 -20.76
N SER A 246 3.09 -17.77 -19.45
CA SER A 246 3.47 -18.83 -18.50
C SER A 246 2.46 -18.94 -17.36
N ILE A 247 2.35 -20.13 -16.77
CA ILE A 247 1.51 -20.34 -15.58
C ILE A 247 2.20 -19.72 -14.37
N SER A 248 1.68 -18.59 -13.94
CA SER A 248 2.14 -17.81 -12.78
C SER A 248 0.96 -17.08 -12.18
N TYR A 249 0.97 -16.86 -10.87
CA TYR A 249 -0.15 -16.24 -10.17
C TYR A 249 -0.46 -14.80 -10.64
N ILE A 250 0.56 -14.05 -11.05
CA ILE A 250 0.39 -12.64 -11.46
C ILE A 250 -0.53 -12.54 -12.68
N PRO A 251 -0.19 -13.10 -13.85
CA PRO A 251 -1.08 -13.02 -15.01
C PRO A 251 -2.38 -13.80 -14.78
N ALA A 252 -2.36 -14.89 -14.00
CA ALA A 252 -3.56 -15.66 -13.70
C ALA A 252 -4.63 -14.81 -13.01
N LEU A 253 -4.28 -14.09 -11.96
CA LEU A 253 -5.21 -13.24 -11.22
C LEU A 253 -5.73 -12.08 -12.08
N ALA A 254 -4.90 -11.51 -12.96
CA ALA A 254 -5.33 -10.48 -13.88
C ALA A 254 -6.33 -11.02 -14.94
N VAL A 255 -6.10 -12.21 -15.50
CA VAL A 255 -7.03 -12.87 -16.44
C VAL A 255 -8.34 -13.23 -15.74
N MET A 256 -8.29 -13.75 -14.52
CA MET A 256 -9.49 -14.01 -13.71
C MET A 256 -10.34 -12.75 -13.55
N SER A 257 -9.70 -11.61 -13.30
CA SER A 257 -10.37 -10.32 -13.17
C SER A 257 -10.99 -9.85 -14.50
N GLN A 258 -10.36 -10.13 -15.65
CA GLN A 258 -10.95 -9.82 -16.98
C GLN A 258 -12.32 -10.50 -17.14
N ILE A 259 -12.41 -11.80 -16.86
CA ILE A 259 -13.68 -12.54 -16.97
C ILE A 259 -14.73 -11.99 -15.99
N THR A 260 -14.33 -11.76 -14.75
CA THR A 260 -15.25 -11.23 -13.72
C THR A 260 -15.78 -9.85 -14.13
N CYS A 261 -14.92 -8.97 -14.61
CA CYS A 261 -15.31 -7.64 -15.08
C CYS A 261 -16.21 -7.71 -16.31
N HIS A 262 -15.98 -8.65 -17.23
CA HIS A 262 -16.90 -8.87 -18.36
C HIS A 262 -18.31 -9.21 -17.87
N HIS A 263 -18.45 -10.10 -16.88
CA HIS A 263 -19.75 -10.43 -16.27
C HIS A 263 -20.39 -9.24 -15.55
N LEU A 264 -19.59 -8.31 -15.02
CA LEU A 264 -20.05 -7.07 -14.40
C LEU A 264 -20.39 -5.97 -15.43
N GLY A 265 -20.28 -6.25 -16.72
CA GLY A 265 -20.67 -5.34 -17.81
C GLY A 265 -19.59 -4.34 -18.23
N PHE A 266 -18.31 -4.61 -18.00
CA PHE A 266 -17.21 -3.81 -18.52
C PHE A 266 -16.95 -4.19 -19.99
N GLU A 267 -17.23 -3.27 -20.91
CA GLU A 267 -17.14 -3.51 -22.36
C GLU A 267 -15.70 -3.77 -22.87
N ASN A 268 -14.71 -3.19 -22.18
CA ASN A 268 -13.29 -3.36 -22.51
C ASN A 268 -12.63 -4.58 -21.85
N ALA A 269 -13.36 -5.33 -21.03
CA ALA A 269 -12.91 -6.60 -20.49
C ALA A 269 -12.91 -7.69 -21.59
N LEU A 270 -11.99 -8.65 -21.48
CA LEU A 270 -11.99 -9.80 -22.37
C LEU A 270 -13.21 -10.68 -22.09
N ASP A 271 -13.94 -11.03 -23.15
CA ASP A 271 -15.01 -12.02 -23.10
C ASP A 271 -14.50 -13.45 -22.86
N GLY A 272 -15.43 -14.39 -22.69
CA GLY A 272 -15.11 -15.78 -22.44
C GLY A 272 -14.25 -16.42 -23.53
N ASP A 273 -14.54 -16.16 -24.80
CA ASP A 273 -13.79 -16.75 -25.91
C ASP A 273 -12.37 -16.18 -26.01
N SER A 274 -12.22 -14.89 -25.77
CA SER A 274 -10.92 -14.22 -25.77
C SER A 274 -10.05 -14.71 -24.61
N THR A 275 -10.61 -14.83 -23.41
CA THR A 275 -9.87 -15.37 -22.26
C THR A 275 -9.54 -16.85 -22.43
N ARG A 276 -10.42 -17.64 -23.03
CA ARG A 276 -10.15 -19.05 -23.37
C ARG A 276 -8.95 -19.18 -24.30
N LYS A 277 -8.85 -18.35 -25.35
CA LYS A 277 -7.69 -18.34 -26.27
C LYS A 277 -6.37 -18.09 -25.53
N VAL A 278 -6.39 -17.26 -24.47
CA VAL A 278 -5.23 -16.99 -23.63
C VAL A 278 -4.86 -18.19 -22.75
N VAL A 279 -5.84 -18.89 -22.18
CA VAL A 279 -5.63 -19.86 -21.10
C VAL A 279 -5.56 -21.33 -21.58
N GLU A 280 -6.34 -21.71 -22.58
CA GLU A 280 -6.42 -23.10 -23.06
C GLU A 280 -5.06 -23.71 -23.48
N PRO A 281 -4.15 -22.99 -24.15
CA PRO A 281 -2.83 -23.53 -24.49
C PRO A 281 -1.99 -23.95 -23.27
N LEU A 282 -2.30 -23.39 -22.08
CA LEU A 282 -1.58 -23.66 -20.85
C LEU A 282 -1.99 -24.97 -20.17
N LEU A 283 -3.14 -25.55 -20.51
CA LEU A 283 -3.59 -26.84 -19.98
C LEU A 283 -2.59 -27.98 -20.25
N LYS A 284 -1.89 -27.90 -21.39
CA LYS A 284 -0.90 -28.90 -21.83
C LYS A 284 0.50 -28.70 -21.23
N LYS A 285 0.71 -27.64 -20.43
CA LYS A 285 2.01 -27.38 -19.79
C LYS A 285 2.27 -28.40 -18.69
N LYS A 286 3.56 -28.69 -18.45
CA LYS A 286 3.98 -29.55 -17.34
C LYS A 286 3.46 -29.03 -16.00
N LEU A 287 3.39 -29.91 -15.00
CA LEU A 287 3.09 -29.52 -13.63
C LEU A 287 4.11 -28.48 -13.13
N PRO A 288 3.68 -27.53 -12.30
CA PRO A 288 4.57 -26.49 -11.82
C PRO A 288 5.66 -27.04 -10.88
N GLY A 289 6.88 -26.50 -11.03
CA GLY A 289 7.99 -26.75 -10.13
C GLY A 289 8.26 -25.61 -9.14
N ASN A 290 7.27 -24.71 -8.91
CA ASN A 290 7.37 -23.61 -7.97
C ASN A 290 5.99 -23.15 -7.50
N GLY A 291 5.94 -22.46 -6.35
CA GLY A 291 4.67 -22.01 -5.76
C GLY A 291 3.89 -21.02 -6.64
N SER A 292 4.58 -20.12 -7.33
CA SER A 292 3.94 -19.17 -8.26
C SER A 292 3.17 -19.90 -9.37
N GLY A 293 3.74 -20.98 -9.89
CA GLY A 293 3.08 -21.84 -10.88
C GLY A 293 1.89 -22.60 -10.28
N ILE A 294 2.00 -23.09 -9.04
CA ILE A 294 0.88 -23.73 -8.34
C ILE A 294 -0.32 -22.76 -8.29
N ALA A 295 -0.14 -21.58 -7.72
CA ALA A 295 -1.20 -20.57 -7.62
C ALA A 295 -1.67 -20.06 -8.99
N GLY A 296 -0.81 -20.05 -10.01
CA GLY A 296 -1.17 -19.67 -11.38
C GLY A 296 -2.26 -20.56 -11.99
N ASN A 297 -2.40 -21.81 -11.54
CA ASN A 297 -3.47 -22.69 -12.01
C ASN A 297 -4.86 -22.32 -11.48
N LEU A 298 -4.97 -21.35 -10.55
CA LEU A 298 -6.26 -20.78 -10.16
C LEU A 298 -7.03 -20.17 -11.35
N VAL A 299 -6.33 -19.75 -12.40
CA VAL A 299 -6.98 -19.23 -13.61
C VAL A 299 -7.99 -20.21 -14.22
N PHE A 300 -7.77 -21.51 -14.09
CA PHE A 300 -8.66 -22.51 -14.64
C PHE A 300 -10.02 -22.59 -13.94
N VAL A 301 -10.16 -22.06 -12.70
CA VAL A 301 -11.45 -22.05 -12.00
C VAL A 301 -12.49 -21.17 -12.68
N THR A 302 -12.09 -20.03 -13.20
CA THR A 302 -13.01 -19.10 -13.88
C THR A 302 -13.59 -19.71 -15.16
N HIS A 303 -12.86 -20.64 -15.78
CA HIS A 303 -13.26 -21.38 -16.96
C HIS A 303 -14.21 -22.55 -16.66
N LEU A 304 -14.30 -23.01 -15.42
CA LEU A 304 -15.28 -24.01 -14.99
C LEU A 304 -16.70 -23.42 -14.85
N MET A 305 -16.78 -22.15 -14.53
CA MET A 305 -18.04 -21.48 -14.21
C MET A 305 -18.72 -20.84 -15.43
N HIS A 306 -18.03 -20.77 -16.57
CA HIS A 306 -18.59 -20.10 -17.75
C HIS A 306 -19.53 -21.03 -18.53
N PRO A 307 -20.83 -20.72 -18.64
CA PRO A 307 -21.85 -21.63 -19.20
C PRO A 307 -21.66 -21.92 -20.69
N LEU A 308 -20.94 -21.08 -21.42
CA LEU A 308 -20.70 -21.23 -22.86
C LEU A 308 -19.49 -22.13 -23.19
N TYR A 309 -18.70 -22.54 -22.20
CA TYR A 309 -17.56 -23.42 -22.47
C TYR A 309 -18.00 -24.87 -22.65
N PRO A 310 -17.38 -25.59 -23.62
CA PRO A 310 -17.63 -27.03 -23.79
C PRO A 310 -17.38 -27.82 -22.50
N VAL A 311 -18.21 -28.81 -22.24
CA VAL A 311 -18.12 -29.65 -21.03
C VAL A 311 -16.75 -30.33 -20.93
N GLU A 312 -16.21 -30.79 -22.05
CA GLU A 312 -14.89 -31.41 -22.15
C GLU A 312 -13.77 -30.45 -21.71
N TYR A 313 -13.87 -29.19 -22.11
CA TYR A 313 -12.91 -28.15 -21.70
C TYR A 313 -13.01 -27.85 -20.20
N GLN A 314 -14.22 -27.74 -19.67
CA GLN A 314 -14.44 -27.57 -18.23
C GLN A 314 -13.87 -28.76 -17.44
N GLN A 315 -14.06 -29.98 -17.95
CA GLN A 315 -13.50 -31.18 -17.32
C GLN A 315 -11.96 -31.17 -17.32
N GLN A 316 -11.31 -30.76 -18.41
CA GLN A 316 -9.85 -30.61 -18.47
C GLN A 316 -9.34 -29.55 -17.45
N CYS A 317 -10.04 -28.44 -17.29
CA CYS A 317 -9.72 -27.44 -16.27
C CYS A 317 -9.80 -28.01 -14.86
N ARG A 318 -10.85 -28.80 -14.57
CA ARG A 318 -11.05 -29.47 -13.28
C ARG A 318 -9.94 -30.48 -13.00
N GLU A 319 -9.63 -31.30 -13.97
CA GLU A 319 -8.55 -32.31 -13.87
C GLU A 319 -7.21 -31.64 -13.63
N ARG A 320 -6.94 -30.52 -14.30
CA ARG A 320 -5.72 -29.74 -14.09
C ARG A 320 -5.58 -29.23 -12.66
N ILE A 321 -6.66 -28.74 -12.05
CA ILE A 321 -6.67 -28.31 -10.65
C ILE A 321 -6.39 -29.50 -9.72
N TRP A 322 -7.00 -30.68 -9.98
CA TRP A 322 -6.77 -31.89 -9.21
C TRP A 322 -5.32 -32.39 -9.31
N GLU A 323 -4.74 -32.39 -10.52
CA GLU A 323 -3.33 -32.74 -10.73
C GLU A 323 -2.38 -31.86 -9.93
N VAL A 324 -2.62 -30.54 -9.95
CA VAL A 324 -1.79 -29.60 -9.20
C VAL A 324 -1.96 -29.77 -7.68
N ALA A 325 -3.18 -30.00 -7.21
CA ALA A 325 -3.42 -30.30 -5.80
C ALA A 325 -2.74 -31.62 -5.38
N GLY A 326 -2.64 -32.61 -6.30
CA GLY A 326 -1.95 -33.89 -6.10
C GLY A 326 -0.45 -33.76 -5.81
N LEU A 327 0.18 -32.61 -6.07
CA LEU A 327 1.54 -32.33 -5.61
C LEU A 327 1.68 -32.41 -4.09
N TYR A 328 0.60 -32.15 -3.35
CA TYR A 328 0.55 -32.35 -1.91
C TYR A 328 0.77 -33.84 -1.53
N ASP A 329 0.29 -34.76 -2.34
CA ASP A 329 0.40 -36.21 -2.08
C ASP A 329 1.72 -36.77 -2.58
N SER A 330 2.28 -36.24 -3.67
CA SER A 330 3.49 -36.76 -4.32
C SER A 330 4.78 -36.33 -3.63
N GLU A 331 4.79 -35.16 -2.97
CA GLU A 331 5.97 -34.64 -2.30
C GLU A 331 5.73 -34.45 -0.80
N GLU A 332 6.59 -35.08 0.01
CA GLU A 332 6.43 -35.03 1.46
C GLU A 332 7.13 -33.79 2.07
N THR A 333 6.46 -32.64 1.94
CA THR A 333 6.89 -31.40 2.62
C THR A 333 6.14 -31.26 3.94
N ARG A 334 6.89 -31.07 5.05
CA ARG A 334 6.31 -30.97 6.40
C ARG A 334 6.90 -29.82 7.20
N PHE A 335 6.10 -29.32 8.13
CA PHE A 335 6.54 -28.52 9.26
C PHE A 335 5.87 -29.05 10.54
N GLY A 336 6.68 -29.47 11.51
CA GLY A 336 6.18 -30.16 12.70
C GLY A 336 5.36 -31.41 12.34
N LYS A 337 4.13 -31.49 12.85
CA LYS A 337 3.20 -32.59 12.57
C LYS A 337 2.37 -32.36 11.28
N HIS A 338 2.42 -31.14 10.73
CA HIS A 338 1.58 -30.78 9.59
C HIS A 338 2.31 -31.00 8.26
N ARG A 339 1.57 -31.53 7.30
CA ARG A 339 2.00 -31.63 5.91
C ARG A 339 1.56 -30.37 5.14
N MET A 340 2.35 -29.94 4.19
CA MET A 340 2.10 -28.72 3.42
C MET A 340 2.39 -28.92 1.94
N MET A 341 1.88 -28.03 1.09
CA MET A 341 2.22 -27.99 -0.33
C MET A 341 3.73 -27.78 -0.48
N PRO A 342 4.36 -28.45 -1.48
CA PRO A 342 5.75 -28.19 -1.81
C PRO A 342 5.94 -26.76 -2.35
N PHE A 343 7.19 -26.31 -2.39
CA PHE A 343 7.64 -25.01 -2.87
C PHE A 343 7.13 -23.80 -2.06
N HIS A 344 7.93 -22.80 -1.93
CA HIS A 344 7.70 -21.59 -1.10
C HIS A 344 7.38 -21.88 0.38
N SER A 345 7.47 -23.11 0.81
CA SER A 345 6.94 -23.58 2.10
C SER A 345 7.53 -22.90 3.34
N GLU A 346 8.70 -22.29 3.24
CA GLU A 346 9.31 -21.51 4.34
C GLU A 346 8.88 -20.04 4.39
N MET A 347 8.10 -19.57 3.42
CA MET A 347 7.67 -18.16 3.34
C MET A 347 6.19 -18.02 3.65
N SER A 348 5.80 -16.86 4.18
CA SER A 348 4.38 -16.50 4.37
C SER A 348 3.58 -16.54 3.06
N ASP A 349 4.24 -16.38 1.92
CA ASP A 349 3.69 -16.54 0.57
C ASP A 349 3.05 -17.91 0.36
N ALA A 350 3.56 -18.97 1.03
CA ALA A 350 3.07 -20.33 0.91
C ALA A 350 1.57 -20.46 1.22
N VAL A 351 1.04 -19.63 2.11
CA VAL A 351 -0.39 -19.59 2.44
C VAL A 351 -1.23 -19.38 1.18
N PHE A 352 -0.84 -18.43 0.33
CA PHE A 352 -1.51 -18.16 -0.94
C PHE A 352 -1.11 -19.17 -2.04
N MET A 353 0.15 -19.55 -2.10
CA MET A 353 0.64 -20.42 -3.19
C MET A 353 0.02 -21.80 -3.17
N GLY A 354 -0.33 -22.33 -1.98
CA GLY A 354 -0.87 -23.68 -1.82
C GLY A 354 -2.32 -23.75 -1.34
N GLY A 355 -2.72 -22.88 -0.42
CA GLY A 355 -4.02 -22.95 0.23
C GLY A 355 -5.21 -22.90 -0.73
N PRO A 356 -5.34 -21.87 -1.58
CA PRO A 356 -6.48 -21.74 -2.50
C PRO A 356 -6.62 -22.90 -3.49
N ILE A 357 -5.53 -23.47 -3.99
CA ILE A 357 -5.60 -24.60 -4.93
C ILE A 357 -6.10 -25.88 -4.24
N LEU A 358 -5.68 -26.11 -2.99
CA LEU A 358 -6.15 -27.26 -2.20
C LEU A 358 -7.64 -27.14 -1.86
N SER A 359 -8.06 -25.97 -1.34
CA SER A 359 -9.47 -25.76 -1.00
C SER A 359 -10.37 -25.86 -2.23
N LEU A 360 -9.92 -25.33 -3.36
CA LEU A 360 -10.62 -25.41 -4.64
C LEU A 360 -10.75 -26.85 -5.15
N ALA A 361 -9.68 -27.64 -5.08
CA ALA A 361 -9.72 -29.06 -5.45
C ALA A 361 -10.75 -29.83 -4.60
N GLY A 362 -10.86 -29.48 -3.31
CA GLY A 362 -11.89 -29.99 -2.41
C GLY A 362 -13.31 -29.66 -2.89
N SER A 363 -13.57 -28.40 -3.21
CA SER A 363 -14.86 -27.90 -3.71
C SER A 363 -15.24 -28.52 -5.07
N LEU A 364 -14.26 -28.90 -5.88
CA LEU A 364 -14.45 -29.56 -7.17
C LEU A 364 -14.61 -31.09 -7.08
N GLY A 365 -14.83 -31.64 -5.88
CA GLY A 365 -15.20 -33.03 -5.67
C GLY A 365 -14.10 -33.93 -5.08
N LYS A 366 -12.91 -33.42 -4.79
CA LYS A 366 -11.83 -34.16 -4.10
C LYS A 366 -11.77 -33.74 -2.62
N SER A 367 -12.82 -34.05 -1.84
CA SER A 367 -13.04 -33.55 -0.48
C SER A 367 -11.88 -33.78 0.51
N GLN A 368 -11.01 -34.78 0.27
CA GLN A 368 -9.80 -35.00 1.07
C GLN A 368 -8.86 -33.79 1.10
N TYR A 369 -8.89 -32.95 0.05
CA TYR A 369 -8.05 -31.75 -0.01
C TYR A 369 -8.51 -30.61 0.93
N PHE A 370 -9.71 -30.67 1.49
CA PHE A 370 -10.09 -29.75 2.57
C PHE A 370 -9.21 -29.98 3.82
N ASN A 371 -9.02 -31.23 4.23
CA ASN A 371 -8.11 -31.57 5.34
C ASN A 371 -6.65 -31.24 4.99
N ALA A 372 -6.24 -31.45 3.75
CA ALA A 372 -4.92 -31.08 3.26
C ALA A 372 -4.70 -29.57 3.33
N CYS A 373 -5.71 -28.77 2.94
CA CYS A 373 -5.67 -27.31 3.03
C CYS A 373 -5.54 -26.84 4.49
N VAL A 374 -6.36 -27.38 5.40
CA VAL A 374 -6.25 -27.07 6.84
C VAL A 374 -4.85 -27.37 7.37
N SER A 375 -4.31 -28.58 7.07
CA SER A 375 -2.96 -28.95 7.48
C SER A 375 -1.89 -27.99 6.94
N HIS A 376 -1.99 -27.59 5.67
CA HIS A 376 -1.09 -26.63 5.04
C HIS A 376 -1.15 -25.26 5.71
N LEU A 377 -2.35 -24.73 5.95
CA LEU A 377 -2.53 -23.41 6.58
C LEU A 377 -2.02 -23.40 8.02
N GLN A 378 -2.25 -24.48 8.78
CA GLN A 378 -1.72 -24.64 10.14
C GLN A 378 -0.19 -24.67 10.14
N ALA A 379 0.44 -25.43 9.22
CA ALA A 379 1.89 -25.47 9.08
C ALA A 379 2.48 -24.08 8.79
N CYS A 380 1.88 -23.36 7.85
CA CYS A 380 2.33 -21.99 7.51
C CYS A 380 2.21 -21.04 8.71
N ALA A 381 1.11 -21.13 9.46
CA ALA A 381 0.89 -20.28 10.63
C ALA A 381 1.84 -20.64 11.79
N GLU A 382 2.02 -21.92 12.09
CA GLU A 382 2.97 -22.36 13.13
C GLU A 382 4.41 -21.95 12.82
N MET A 383 4.78 -21.89 11.54
CA MET A 383 6.12 -21.46 11.11
C MET A 383 6.32 -19.96 11.14
N ASN A 384 5.33 -19.19 10.71
CA ASN A 384 5.55 -17.77 10.36
C ASN A 384 4.65 -16.77 11.09
N GLN A 385 3.54 -17.19 11.73
CA GLN A 385 2.70 -16.26 12.47
C GLN A 385 3.32 -15.92 13.84
N LEU A 386 3.55 -14.64 14.05
CA LEU A 386 4.13 -14.10 15.28
C LEU A 386 3.06 -13.98 16.39
N ASP A 387 3.50 -13.80 17.63
CA ASP A 387 2.62 -13.65 18.80
C ASP A 387 1.67 -12.46 18.68
N ASN A 388 2.11 -11.38 18.01
CA ASN A 388 1.28 -10.21 17.71
C ASN A 388 0.27 -10.43 16.57
N GLY A 389 0.23 -11.61 15.97
CA GLY A 389 -0.69 -11.99 14.88
C GLY A 389 -0.19 -11.71 13.47
N LEU A 390 0.82 -10.87 13.28
CA LEU A 390 1.44 -10.65 11.97
C LEU A 390 2.24 -11.88 11.52
N TYR A 391 2.54 -11.95 10.23
CA TYR A 391 3.43 -12.96 9.68
C TYR A 391 4.83 -12.39 9.41
N GLN A 392 5.88 -13.03 9.94
CA GLN A 392 7.23 -12.83 9.40
C GLN A 392 7.28 -13.40 7.98
N HIS A 393 8.15 -12.83 7.12
CA HIS A 393 8.25 -13.32 5.74
C HIS A 393 8.79 -14.76 5.68
N SER A 394 9.78 -15.07 6.52
CA SER A 394 10.34 -16.42 6.66
C SER A 394 11.09 -16.56 7.99
N PRO A 395 11.48 -17.78 8.40
CA PRO A 395 12.26 -17.99 9.62
C PRO A 395 13.66 -17.34 9.64
N LEU A 396 14.12 -16.77 8.52
CA LEU A 396 15.42 -16.08 8.47
C LEU A 396 15.43 -14.77 9.26
N ASP A 397 14.30 -14.09 9.34
CA ASP A 397 14.15 -12.81 10.03
C ASP A 397 12.69 -12.55 10.41
N ARG A 398 12.46 -11.94 11.57
CA ARG A 398 11.12 -11.69 12.11
C ARG A 398 10.40 -10.50 11.49
N THR A 399 10.91 -9.91 10.42
CA THR A 399 10.30 -8.76 9.75
C THR A 399 8.95 -9.11 9.15
N ALA A 400 7.94 -8.35 9.52
CA ALA A 400 6.58 -8.44 8.99
C ALA A 400 6.48 -7.75 7.62
N TRP A 401 7.05 -8.37 6.57
CA TRP A 401 7.02 -7.81 5.22
C TRP A 401 5.59 -7.67 4.69
N GLY A 402 5.26 -6.49 4.15
CA GLY A 402 3.89 -6.11 3.78
C GLY A 402 3.23 -7.08 2.78
N ARG A 403 3.88 -7.35 1.66
CA ARG A 403 3.33 -8.28 0.66
C ARG A 403 3.30 -9.73 1.15
N GLY A 404 4.23 -10.15 2.00
CA GLY A 404 4.17 -11.47 2.65
C GLY A 404 2.93 -11.61 3.54
N ASN A 405 2.60 -10.57 4.31
CA ASN A 405 1.35 -10.50 5.07
C ASN A 405 0.12 -10.45 4.16
N GLY A 406 0.21 -9.73 3.02
CA GLY A 406 -0.85 -9.75 2.00
C GLY A 406 -1.09 -11.14 1.43
N PHE A 407 -0.05 -11.92 1.13
CA PHE A 407 -0.19 -13.32 0.70
C PHE A 407 -0.82 -14.20 1.78
N ALA A 408 -0.38 -14.07 3.03
CA ALA A 408 -0.95 -14.83 4.13
C ALA A 408 -2.45 -14.53 4.32
N ALA A 409 -2.84 -13.25 4.30
CA ALA A 409 -4.22 -12.83 4.43
C ALA A 409 -5.09 -13.31 3.26
N LEU A 410 -4.66 -13.02 2.02
CA LEU A 410 -5.43 -13.35 0.81
C LEU A 410 -5.59 -14.87 0.64
N GLY A 411 -4.50 -15.63 0.83
CA GLY A 411 -4.53 -17.07 0.72
C GLY A 411 -5.43 -17.73 1.76
N ALA A 412 -5.38 -17.28 3.01
CA ALA A 412 -6.25 -17.78 4.07
C ALA A 412 -7.73 -17.44 3.82
N ALA A 413 -8.04 -16.20 3.42
CA ALA A 413 -9.41 -15.77 3.11
C ALA A 413 -10.01 -16.62 1.96
N MET A 414 -9.29 -16.72 0.82
CA MET A 414 -9.72 -17.51 -0.33
C MET A 414 -9.93 -18.99 0.02
N SER A 415 -9.13 -19.54 0.93
CA SER A 415 -9.23 -20.92 1.36
C SER A 415 -10.40 -21.15 2.31
N LEU A 416 -10.54 -20.32 3.34
CA LEU A 416 -11.56 -20.48 4.39
C LEU A 416 -12.98 -20.42 3.84
N VAL A 417 -13.25 -19.57 2.84
CA VAL A 417 -14.60 -19.46 2.23
C VAL A 417 -14.98 -20.70 1.41
N GLN A 418 -14.01 -21.54 1.04
CA GLN A 418 -14.23 -22.77 0.29
C GLN A 418 -14.31 -24.01 1.18
N ILE A 419 -13.64 -24.02 2.33
CA ILE A 419 -13.57 -25.16 3.23
C ILE A 419 -14.86 -25.25 4.06
N PRO A 420 -15.59 -26.39 4.07
CA PRO A 420 -16.74 -26.57 4.94
C PRO A 420 -16.39 -26.35 6.42
N GLN A 421 -17.22 -25.59 7.15
CA GLN A 421 -16.95 -25.22 8.55
C GLN A 421 -16.82 -26.41 9.50
N ASN A 422 -17.42 -27.56 9.16
CA ASN A 422 -17.31 -28.80 9.92
C ASN A 422 -16.00 -29.58 9.64
N THR A 423 -15.12 -29.08 8.78
CA THR A 423 -13.82 -29.70 8.54
C THR A 423 -12.95 -29.59 9.79
N LYS A 424 -12.35 -30.71 10.20
CA LYS A 424 -11.50 -30.76 11.41
C LYS A 424 -10.35 -29.74 11.31
N GLY A 425 -10.26 -28.83 12.29
CA GLY A 425 -9.25 -27.77 12.37
C GLY A 425 -9.62 -26.48 11.64
N TRP A 426 -10.79 -26.40 10.99
CA TRP A 426 -11.26 -25.17 10.35
C TRP A 426 -11.35 -23.99 11.34
N GLU A 427 -11.88 -24.22 12.55
CA GLU A 427 -12.01 -23.19 13.56
C GLU A 427 -10.65 -22.63 14.03
N ASP A 428 -9.63 -23.48 14.19
CA ASP A 428 -8.26 -23.03 14.51
C ASP A 428 -7.70 -22.12 13.40
N VAL A 429 -7.86 -22.51 12.15
CA VAL A 429 -7.40 -21.70 11.00
C VAL A 429 -8.16 -20.36 10.94
N LYS A 430 -9.48 -20.37 11.18
CA LYS A 430 -10.30 -19.16 11.25
C LYS A 430 -9.81 -18.21 12.35
N GLN A 431 -9.59 -18.71 13.56
CA GLN A 431 -9.13 -17.89 14.68
C GLN A 431 -7.75 -17.27 14.40
N ARG A 432 -6.83 -18.03 13.81
CA ARG A 432 -5.52 -17.50 13.36
C ARG A 432 -5.66 -16.42 12.29
N PHE A 433 -6.57 -16.61 11.34
CA PHE A 433 -6.87 -15.62 10.30
C PHE A 433 -7.48 -14.35 10.90
N VAL A 434 -8.49 -14.46 11.78
CA VAL A 434 -9.12 -13.30 12.44
C VAL A 434 -8.07 -12.52 13.23
N LYS A 435 -7.25 -13.20 14.05
CA LYS A 435 -6.13 -12.57 14.77
C LYS A 435 -5.18 -11.83 13.83
N HIS A 436 -4.88 -12.40 12.66
CA HIS A 436 -4.04 -11.76 11.67
C HIS A 436 -4.67 -10.47 11.13
N ILE A 437 -5.95 -10.53 10.71
CA ILE A 437 -6.67 -9.36 10.19
C ILE A 437 -6.79 -8.25 11.25
N GLU A 438 -7.15 -8.58 12.49
CA GLU A 438 -7.20 -7.62 13.60
C GLU A 438 -5.87 -6.94 13.84
N SER A 439 -4.78 -7.69 13.69
CA SER A 439 -3.43 -7.13 13.81
C SER A 439 -3.10 -6.20 12.63
N LEU A 440 -3.44 -6.60 11.40
CA LEU A 440 -3.22 -5.77 10.22
C LEU A 440 -3.99 -4.45 10.29
N VAL A 441 -5.24 -4.48 10.75
CA VAL A 441 -6.09 -3.27 10.88
C VAL A 441 -5.44 -2.21 11.77
N LYS A 442 -4.77 -2.60 12.84
CA LYS A 442 -4.03 -1.67 13.75
C LYS A 442 -2.90 -0.91 13.05
N PHE A 443 -2.38 -1.46 11.96
CA PHE A 443 -1.25 -0.89 11.21
C PHE A 443 -1.68 -0.29 9.86
N GLN A 444 -2.98 -0.12 9.61
CA GLN A 444 -3.42 0.67 8.45
C GLN A 444 -3.03 2.13 8.66
N GLY A 445 -2.21 2.68 7.78
CA GLY A 445 -1.80 4.08 7.85
C GLY A 445 -2.97 5.05 7.68
N PRO A 446 -2.80 6.32 8.05
CA PRO A 446 -3.87 7.32 8.03
C PRO A 446 -4.50 7.52 6.65
N THR A 447 -3.73 7.26 5.60
CA THR A 447 -4.19 7.36 4.20
C THR A 447 -4.79 6.06 3.65
N GLY A 448 -4.97 5.03 4.48
CA GLY A 448 -5.61 3.78 4.10
C GLY A 448 -4.68 2.70 3.56
N SER A 449 -3.38 2.94 3.48
CA SER A 449 -2.40 1.96 3.02
C SER A 449 -1.76 1.17 4.14
N TRP A 450 -1.26 -0.02 3.80
CA TRP A 450 -0.28 -0.72 4.62
C TRP A 450 1.14 -0.49 4.08
N HIS A 451 2.11 -0.56 4.97
CA HIS A 451 3.50 -0.23 4.69
C HIS A 451 4.30 -1.44 4.16
N GLN A 452 5.45 -1.18 3.57
CA GLN A 452 6.42 -2.18 3.09
C GLN A 452 6.82 -3.17 4.20
N VAL A 453 6.94 -2.68 5.43
CA VAL A 453 7.04 -3.48 6.66
C VAL A 453 5.87 -3.05 7.55
N ILE A 454 4.96 -3.96 7.84
CA ILE A 454 3.63 -3.67 8.41
C ILE A 454 3.71 -2.85 9.71
N ASP A 455 4.55 -3.27 10.65
CA ASP A 455 4.72 -2.66 11.97
C ASP A 455 5.77 -1.54 11.99
N LYS A 456 6.18 -1.05 10.82
CA LYS A 456 7.19 0.00 10.65
C LYS A 456 6.65 1.13 9.78
N PRO A 457 5.95 2.11 10.36
CA PRO A 457 5.34 3.23 9.63
C PRO A 457 6.37 4.11 8.90
N GLN A 458 7.64 4.01 9.26
CA GLN A 458 8.74 4.67 8.56
C GLN A 458 9.10 4.02 7.22
N SER A 459 8.66 2.79 6.93
CA SER A 459 8.79 2.21 5.59
C SER A 459 7.74 2.82 4.64
N TYR A 460 7.97 2.76 3.34
CA TYR A 460 7.03 3.37 2.39
C TYR A 460 5.68 2.62 2.36
N PRO A 461 4.55 3.34 2.08
CA PRO A 461 3.26 2.70 1.86
C PRO A 461 3.33 1.80 0.62
N GLU A 462 3.08 0.50 0.78
CA GLU A 462 3.24 -0.48 -0.29
C GLU A 462 1.91 -0.81 -0.95
N PHE A 463 1.87 -0.70 -2.29
CA PHE A 463 0.64 -0.81 -3.06
C PHE A 463 0.05 -2.22 -3.06
N THR A 464 0.87 -3.24 -3.33
CA THR A 464 0.37 -4.61 -3.49
C THR A 464 -0.11 -5.20 -2.17
N SER A 465 0.56 -4.92 -1.06
CA SER A 465 0.09 -5.33 0.27
C SER A 465 -1.27 -4.70 0.60
N THR A 466 -1.44 -3.40 0.26
CA THR A 466 -2.70 -2.70 0.45
C THR A 466 -3.84 -3.39 -0.30
N CYS A 467 -3.67 -3.68 -1.58
CA CYS A 467 -4.70 -4.36 -2.38
C CYS A 467 -4.99 -5.78 -1.88
N MET A 468 -3.94 -6.55 -1.53
CA MET A 468 -4.10 -7.94 -1.11
C MET A 468 -4.77 -8.07 0.26
N ILE A 469 -4.39 -7.24 1.22
CA ILE A 469 -5.00 -7.23 2.56
C ILE A 469 -6.46 -6.79 2.45
N ALA A 470 -6.75 -5.73 1.71
CA ALA A 470 -8.11 -5.26 1.49
C ALA A 470 -8.97 -6.29 0.76
N ALA A 471 -8.44 -6.96 -0.27
CA ALA A 471 -9.14 -8.06 -0.95
C ALA A 471 -9.42 -9.24 0.00
N ALA A 472 -8.48 -9.59 0.87
CA ALA A 472 -8.67 -10.65 1.87
C ALA A 472 -9.80 -10.32 2.84
N ILE A 473 -9.82 -9.09 3.37
CA ILE A 473 -10.92 -8.61 4.24
C ILE A 473 -12.25 -8.68 3.49
N LYS A 474 -12.28 -8.19 2.24
CA LYS A 474 -13.51 -8.18 1.44
C LYS A 474 -14.04 -9.59 1.14
N ILE A 475 -13.16 -10.52 0.78
CA ILE A 475 -13.52 -11.95 0.57
C ILE A 475 -14.08 -12.55 1.85
N ALA A 476 -13.45 -12.29 3.01
CA ALA A 476 -13.87 -12.82 4.29
C ALA A 476 -15.21 -12.22 4.77
N VAL A 477 -15.46 -10.94 4.50
CA VAL A 477 -16.76 -10.29 4.75
C VAL A 477 -17.83 -10.91 3.86
N ASN A 478 -17.60 -11.04 2.57
CA ASN A 478 -18.55 -11.64 1.63
C ASN A 478 -18.83 -13.13 1.95
N GLY A 479 -17.85 -13.83 2.52
CA GLY A 479 -17.97 -15.23 2.97
C GLY A 479 -18.55 -15.41 4.39
N GLY A 480 -18.93 -14.33 5.08
CA GLY A 480 -19.50 -14.39 6.44
C GLY A 480 -18.51 -14.81 7.53
N ILE A 481 -17.20 -14.65 7.29
CA ILE A 481 -16.14 -14.93 8.27
C ILE A 481 -15.87 -13.70 9.15
N LEU A 482 -16.00 -12.51 8.57
CA LEU A 482 -15.84 -11.21 9.22
C LEU A 482 -17.13 -10.40 9.11
N GLU A 483 -17.43 -9.59 10.15
CA GLU A 483 -18.61 -8.73 10.18
C GLU A 483 -18.40 -7.47 9.32
N ALA A 484 -19.29 -7.21 8.37
CA ALA A 484 -19.13 -6.13 7.38
C ALA A 484 -18.99 -4.73 8.02
N GLY A 485 -19.75 -4.46 9.10
CA GLY A 485 -19.75 -3.16 9.79
C GLY A 485 -18.38 -2.77 10.34
N ASP A 486 -17.64 -3.73 10.87
CA ASP A 486 -16.34 -3.50 11.52
C ASP A 486 -15.23 -3.11 10.53
N TYR A 487 -15.36 -3.51 9.27
CA TYR A 487 -14.34 -3.33 8.26
C TYR A 487 -14.70 -2.32 7.16
N TYR A 488 -15.89 -1.75 7.20
CA TYR A 488 -16.36 -0.83 6.16
C TYR A 488 -15.41 0.35 5.93
N GLN A 489 -15.04 1.06 6.99
CA GLN A 489 -14.13 2.22 6.90
C GLN A 489 -12.72 1.82 6.47
N ILE A 490 -12.24 0.66 6.93
CA ILE A 490 -10.94 0.10 6.54
C ILE A 490 -10.88 -0.11 5.03
N LEU A 491 -11.93 -0.73 4.47
CA LEU A 491 -12.04 -1.00 3.04
C LEU A 491 -12.19 0.28 2.21
N GLN A 492 -12.98 1.25 2.68
CA GLN A 492 -13.10 2.54 2.00
C GLN A 492 -11.77 3.30 1.93
N LYS A 493 -11.04 3.39 3.05
CA LYS A 493 -9.71 4.00 3.07
C LYS A 493 -8.74 3.28 2.14
N ALA A 494 -8.76 1.95 2.11
CA ALA A 494 -7.91 1.16 1.20
C ALA A 494 -8.29 1.37 -0.28
N GLU A 495 -9.58 1.50 -0.60
CA GLU A 495 -10.05 1.83 -1.96
C GLU A 495 -9.49 3.18 -2.42
N LEU A 496 -9.65 4.23 -1.62
CA LEU A 496 -9.11 5.56 -1.92
C LEU A 496 -7.58 5.54 -2.05
N ALA A 497 -6.88 4.82 -1.16
CA ALA A 497 -5.44 4.64 -1.23
C ALA A 497 -4.99 3.93 -2.52
N THR A 498 -5.79 3.01 -3.03
CA THR A 498 -5.54 2.29 -4.28
C THR A 498 -5.78 3.21 -5.48
N LEU A 499 -6.95 3.84 -5.57
CA LEU A 499 -7.35 4.67 -6.70
C LEU A 499 -6.36 5.79 -6.99
N ARG A 500 -5.92 6.53 -5.95
CA ARG A 500 -5.01 7.67 -6.11
C ARG A 500 -3.64 7.32 -6.69
N ARG A 501 -3.27 6.04 -6.76
CA ARG A 501 -1.98 5.59 -7.29
C ARG A 501 -2.04 5.04 -8.71
N ILE A 502 -3.23 4.92 -9.27
CA ILE A 502 -3.44 4.42 -10.63
C ILE A 502 -3.50 5.61 -11.59
N ALA A 503 -2.55 5.71 -12.49
CA ALA A 503 -2.52 6.72 -13.53
C ALA A 503 -3.38 6.30 -14.74
N ALA A 504 -3.74 7.27 -15.59
CA ALA A 504 -4.60 7.03 -16.76
C ALA A 504 -4.02 6.01 -17.77
N ASP A 505 -2.70 5.88 -17.83
CA ASP A 505 -2.01 4.88 -18.68
C ASP A 505 -1.87 3.50 -18.00
N GLY A 506 -2.46 3.31 -16.82
CA GLY A 506 -2.34 2.10 -16.02
C GLY A 506 -1.04 1.98 -15.22
N SER A 507 -0.19 2.99 -15.22
CA SER A 507 1.00 3.03 -14.36
C SER A 507 0.60 3.14 -12.89
N ILE A 508 1.36 2.49 -12.01
CA ILE A 508 1.06 2.37 -10.58
C ILE A 508 2.30 2.70 -9.75
N ASN A 509 2.09 3.43 -8.67
CA ASN A 509 3.17 3.90 -7.80
C ASN A 509 3.31 3.07 -6.52
N ASN A 510 4.52 3.06 -5.94
CA ASN A 510 4.88 2.41 -4.68
C ASN A 510 4.66 0.89 -4.69
N VAL A 511 5.11 0.24 -5.74
CA VAL A 511 5.04 -1.22 -5.90
C VAL A 511 6.36 -1.85 -5.49
N CYS A 512 6.39 -2.64 -4.44
CA CYS A 512 7.62 -3.35 -4.05
C CYS A 512 8.09 -4.29 -5.16
N THR A 513 9.36 -4.21 -5.50
CA THR A 513 10.02 -5.12 -6.45
C THR A 513 9.91 -6.59 -6.02
N GLY A 514 10.29 -7.53 -6.89
CA GLY A 514 10.37 -8.95 -6.56
C GLY A 514 11.27 -9.17 -5.33
N THR A 515 10.75 -9.83 -4.30
CA THR A 515 11.44 -9.98 -3.02
C THR A 515 11.42 -11.44 -2.58
N GLY A 516 12.58 -12.05 -2.49
CA GLY A 516 12.78 -13.32 -1.82
C GLY A 516 13.05 -13.12 -0.31
N LYS A 517 13.34 -14.22 0.40
CA LYS A 517 13.70 -14.18 1.83
C LYS A 517 14.88 -13.24 2.06
N GLN A 518 14.75 -12.32 3.02
CA GLN A 518 15.79 -11.38 3.41
C GLN A 518 16.34 -11.73 4.80
N LYS A 519 17.56 -11.30 5.09
CA LYS A 519 18.28 -11.69 6.32
C LYS A 519 18.06 -10.73 7.49
N ASN A 520 17.52 -9.55 7.24
CA ASN A 520 17.32 -8.52 8.26
C ASN A 520 16.34 -7.43 7.78
N LEU A 521 15.87 -6.63 8.73
CA LEU A 521 14.95 -5.52 8.49
C LEU A 521 15.48 -4.52 7.45
N ARG A 522 16.78 -4.17 7.47
CA ARG A 522 17.37 -3.22 6.53
C ARG A 522 17.20 -3.67 5.08
N ALA A 523 17.39 -4.95 4.81
CA ALA A 523 17.23 -5.50 3.47
C ALA A 523 15.76 -5.42 2.95
N TYR A 524 14.77 -5.34 3.85
CA TYR A 524 13.38 -5.06 3.46
C TYR A 524 13.14 -3.57 3.22
N TYR A 525 13.74 -2.68 3.99
CA TYR A 525 13.65 -1.23 3.75
C TYR A 525 14.26 -0.84 2.39
N ASP A 526 15.35 -1.46 2.00
CA ASP A 526 16.08 -1.18 0.76
C ASP A 526 15.41 -1.77 -0.50
N ARG A 527 14.27 -2.48 -0.36
CA ARG A 527 13.53 -2.95 -1.54
C ARG A 527 12.93 -1.76 -2.30
N GLU A 528 13.29 -1.70 -3.58
CA GLU A 528 12.85 -0.62 -4.46
C GLU A 528 11.33 -0.54 -4.58
N ALA A 529 10.79 0.67 -4.49
CA ALA A 529 9.41 1.00 -4.82
C ALA A 529 9.32 1.35 -6.31
N LEU A 530 8.76 0.46 -7.12
CA LEU A 530 8.60 0.64 -8.56
C LEU A 530 7.47 1.63 -8.89
N GLN A 531 7.67 2.38 -9.99
CA GLN A 531 6.77 3.43 -10.47
C GLN A 531 6.57 3.25 -11.98
N SER A 532 5.69 2.34 -12.38
CA SER A 532 5.47 2.03 -13.80
C SER A 532 4.22 1.17 -14.01
N GLN A 533 3.94 0.81 -15.25
CA GLN A 533 3.10 -0.34 -15.52
C GLN A 533 3.77 -1.58 -14.94
N ASN A 534 3.07 -2.26 -14.04
CA ASN A 534 3.58 -3.42 -13.31
C ASN A 534 2.48 -4.48 -13.18
N ASP A 535 2.69 -5.63 -13.81
CA ASP A 535 1.69 -6.71 -13.87
C ASP A 535 1.22 -7.18 -12.49
N ARG A 536 2.12 -7.22 -11.50
CA ARG A 536 1.77 -7.61 -10.12
C ARG A 536 0.82 -6.60 -9.49
N ALA A 537 1.11 -5.31 -9.65
CA ALA A 537 0.28 -4.25 -9.11
C ALA A 537 -1.09 -4.22 -9.81
N GLY A 538 -1.10 -4.31 -11.13
CA GLY A 538 -2.34 -4.35 -11.91
C GLY A 538 -3.24 -5.53 -11.54
N ALA A 539 -2.67 -6.72 -11.38
CA ALA A 539 -3.42 -7.90 -10.95
C ALA A 539 -4.05 -7.72 -9.57
N MET A 540 -3.30 -7.21 -8.58
CA MET A 540 -3.80 -7.02 -7.21
C MET A 540 -4.84 -5.91 -7.12
N ALA A 541 -4.65 -4.80 -7.86
CA ALA A 541 -5.64 -3.73 -7.95
C ALA A 541 -6.94 -4.22 -8.58
N LEU A 542 -6.87 -4.95 -9.69
CA LEU A 542 -8.05 -5.51 -10.36
C LEU A 542 -8.85 -6.41 -9.42
N ILE A 543 -8.21 -7.34 -8.68
CA ILE A 543 -8.92 -8.19 -7.72
C ILE A 543 -9.66 -7.35 -6.69
N PHE A 544 -8.97 -6.43 -6.02
CA PHE A 544 -9.56 -5.65 -4.94
C PHE A 544 -10.69 -4.74 -5.45
N LEU A 545 -10.41 -3.94 -6.48
CA LEU A 545 -11.39 -3.00 -7.00
C LEU A 545 -12.61 -3.69 -7.62
N THR A 546 -12.43 -4.85 -8.27
CA THR A 546 -13.53 -5.65 -8.80
C THR A 546 -14.44 -6.16 -7.68
N LEU A 547 -13.89 -6.66 -6.58
CA LEU A 547 -14.66 -7.08 -5.41
C LEU A 547 -15.44 -5.92 -4.77
N GLN A 548 -14.84 -4.72 -4.70
CA GLN A 548 -15.51 -3.52 -4.19
C GLN A 548 -16.62 -3.04 -5.15
N TYR A 549 -16.37 -3.09 -6.47
CA TYR A 549 -17.35 -2.70 -7.48
C TYR A 549 -18.54 -3.67 -7.55
N GLN A 550 -18.31 -4.96 -7.33
CA GLN A 550 -19.36 -5.99 -7.39
C GLN A 550 -20.50 -5.71 -6.42
N ASP A 551 -20.24 -5.24 -5.21
CA ASP A 551 -21.29 -4.88 -4.26
C ASP A 551 -22.18 -3.74 -4.77
N LYS A 552 -21.55 -2.70 -5.32
CA LYS A 552 -22.26 -1.56 -5.92
C LYS A 552 -23.11 -2.01 -7.11
N TRP A 553 -22.61 -2.95 -7.88
CA TRP A 553 -23.32 -3.52 -9.03
C TRP A 553 -24.51 -4.38 -8.60
N LEU A 554 -24.36 -5.26 -7.60
CA LEU A 554 -25.44 -6.08 -7.04
C LEU A 554 -26.57 -5.21 -6.46
N GLN A 555 -26.22 -4.20 -5.66
CA GLN A 555 -27.19 -3.25 -5.11
C GLN A 555 -27.99 -2.52 -6.19
N LYS A 556 -27.32 -2.11 -7.29
CA LYS A 556 -27.98 -1.41 -8.41
C LYS A 556 -28.92 -2.31 -9.18
N ASN A 557 -28.65 -3.60 -9.27
CA ASN A 557 -29.44 -4.57 -10.04
C ASN A 557 -30.44 -5.36 -9.16
N GLY A 558 -30.61 -5.00 -7.88
CA GLY A 558 -31.60 -5.58 -6.99
C GLY A 558 -31.36 -7.06 -6.62
N GLN A 559 -30.10 -7.47 -6.63
CA GLN A 559 -29.65 -8.82 -6.28
C GLN A 559 -29.00 -8.86 -4.90
#